data_a7d162ff62860ddbe53829e143a63c3b
#
_entry.id   a7d162ff62860ddbe53829e143a63c3b
#
_cell.length_a   1.000
_cell.length_b   1.000
_cell.length_c   1.000
_cell.angle_alpha   90.00
_cell.angle_beta   90.00
_cell.angle_gamma   90.00
#
_symmetry.space_group_name_H-M   'P 1'
#
loop_
_entity.id
_entity.type
_entity.pdbx_description
1 polymer ?
#
loop_
_entity_poly.entity_id
_entity_poly.type
_entity_poly.pdbx_seq_one_letter_code
_entity_poly.pdbx_strand_id
1 'polypeptide(L)'
;IGLCLVGSEMCIRDRTMAYKGWIDFPQAAAVILGENIGTTITAYLASLTANTAAKRAARAHFIFNMLGVLWMLAVFFPFISVVDWLMPGPPEALIVDGQGRADANPDLPNHMALYHTLFNLLNILLLIGFVPKIAQLVEWLVKEKPTTAYLPTFRYLDTMSCCLLYT
;
A
#
# COMPACT_ATOMS: atom_id res chain seq x y z
N ILE A 1 4.96 -11.37 9.99
CA ILE A 1 3.59 -11.89 10.12
C ILE A 1 2.65 -10.78 10.63
N GLY A 2 3.06 -9.97 11.64
CA GLY A 2 2.22 -8.89 12.19
C GLY A 2 1.87 -7.75 11.23
N LEU A 3 2.77 -7.39 10.29
CA LEU A 3 2.51 -6.32 9.31
C LEU A 3 1.45 -6.70 8.26
N CYS A 4 1.35 -7.98 7.91
CA CYS A 4 0.32 -8.46 6.98
C CYS A 4 -1.09 -8.41 7.59
N LEU A 5 -1.19 -8.59 8.91
CA LEU A 5 -2.47 -8.56 9.63
C LEU A 5 -3.05 -7.13 9.71
N VAL A 6 -2.20 -6.13 9.91
CA VAL A 6 -2.64 -4.71 10.00
C VAL A 6 -3.25 -4.24 8.68
N GLY A 7 -2.64 -4.58 7.53
CA GLY A 7 -3.21 -4.24 6.22
C GLY A 7 -4.54 -4.95 5.94
N SER A 8 -4.69 -6.21 6.35
CA SER A 8 -5.93 -6.97 6.15
C SER A 8 -7.06 -6.49 7.07
N GLU A 9 -6.76 -6.06 8.30
CA GLU A 9 -7.76 -5.54 9.24
C GLU A 9 -8.32 -4.18 8.77
N MET A 10 -7.49 -3.29 8.23
CA MET A 10 -7.96 -2.04 7.64
C MET A 10 -8.89 -2.29 6.45
N CYS A 11 -8.49 -3.15 5.51
CA CYS A 11 -9.36 -3.53 4.38
C CYS A 11 -10.70 -4.17 4.83
N ILE A 12 -10.70 -4.97 5.90
CA ILE A 12 -11.93 -5.57 6.44
C ILE A 12 -12.84 -4.50 7.02
N ARG A 13 -12.30 -3.55 7.77
CA ARG A 13 -13.07 -2.45 8.37
C ARG A 13 -13.73 -1.60 7.29
N ASP A 14 -12.98 -1.18 6.29
CA ASP A 14 -13.47 -0.30 5.23
C ASP A 14 -14.50 -0.99 4.35
N ARG A 15 -14.29 -2.27 4.03
CA ARG A 15 -15.28 -3.08 3.35
C ARG A 15 -16.55 -3.26 4.16
N THR A 16 -16.45 -3.38 5.48
CA THR A 16 -17.62 -3.47 6.36
C THR A 16 -18.39 -2.15 6.39
N MET A 17 -17.70 -1.00 6.45
CA MET A 17 -18.32 0.33 6.41
C MET A 17 -19.00 0.58 5.07
N ALA A 18 -18.35 0.21 3.98
CA ALA A 18 -18.90 0.27 2.64
C ALA A 18 -20.13 -0.65 2.48
N TYR A 19 -20.02 -1.89 2.94
CA TYR A 19 -21.13 -2.85 2.89
C TYR A 19 -22.36 -2.39 3.69
N LYS A 20 -22.13 -1.71 4.82
CA LYS A 20 -23.20 -1.11 5.64
C LYS A 20 -23.74 0.21 5.09
N GLY A 21 -23.22 0.70 3.96
CA GLY A 21 -23.65 1.95 3.35
C GLY A 21 -23.33 3.20 4.18
N TRP A 22 -22.32 3.13 5.08
CA TRP A 22 -21.90 4.25 5.90
C TRP A 22 -21.00 5.24 5.15
N ILE A 23 -20.37 4.77 4.09
CA ILE A 23 -19.52 5.56 3.19
C ILE A 23 -19.96 5.33 1.74
N ASP A 24 -19.89 6.37 0.93
CA ASP A 24 -20.12 6.30 -0.51
C ASP A 24 -18.83 5.92 -1.27
N PHE A 25 -18.95 5.66 -2.58
CA PHE A 25 -17.82 5.23 -3.39
C PHE A 25 -16.68 6.26 -3.45
N PRO A 26 -16.89 7.58 -3.67
CA PRO A 26 -15.84 8.57 -3.61
C PRO A 26 -15.14 8.64 -2.25
N GLN A 27 -15.88 8.53 -1.15
CA GLN A 27 -15.30 8.51 0.20
C GLN A 27 -14.44 7.26 0.41
N ALA A 28 -14.94 6.10 0.00
CA ALA A 28 -14.20 4.84 0.07
C ALA A 28 -12.91 4.88 -0.76
N ALA A 29 -12.96 5.44 -1.97
CA ALA A 29 -11.78 5.64 -2.82
C ALA A 29 -10.75 6.58 -2.17
N ALA A 30 -11.19 7.65 -1.52
CA ALA A 30 -10.32 8.56 -0.79
C ALA A 30 -9.66 7.88 0.42
N VAL A 31 -10.39 7.03 1.15
CA VAL A 31 -9.84 6.23 2.26
C VAL A 31 -8.73 5.31 1.75
N ILE A 32 -8.93 4.60 0.62
CA ILE A 32 -7.91 3.73 0.01
C ILE A 32 -6.62 4.51 -0.32
N LEU A 33 -6.73 5.73 -0.84
CA LEU A 33 -5.55 6.58 -1.07
C LEU A 33 -4.85 6.95 0.23
N GLY A 34 -5.61 7.26 1.28
CA GLY A 34 -5.07 7.54 2.62
C GLY A 34 -4.34 6.34 3.22
N GLU A 35 -4.87 5.12 3.05
CA GLU A 35 -4.24 3.88 3.52
C GLU A 35 -2.90 3.62 2.82
N ASN A 36 -2.80 3.88 1.52
CA ASN A 36 -1.52 3.76 0.80
C ASN A 36 -0.44 4.69 1.37
N ILE A 37 -0.80 5.90 1.79
CA ILE A 37 0.14 6.79 2.48
C ILE A 37 0.43 6.29 3.88
N GLY A 38 -0.60 5.95 4.66
CA GLY A 38 -0.47 5.51 6.04
C GLY A 38 0.44 4.29 6.21
N THR A 39 0.26 3.27 5.39
CA THR A 39 1.09 2.05 5.41
C THR A 39 2.56 2.34 5.10
N THR A 40 2.85 3.28 4.21
CA THR A 40 4.23 3.64 3.87
C THR A 40 4.89 4.51 4.93
N ILE A 41 4.14 5.36 5.61
CA ILE A 41 4.64 6.14 6.77
C ILE A 41 5.03 5.19 7.91
N THR A 42 4.21 4.18 8.22
CA THR A 42 4.54 3.20 9.28
C THR A 42 5.80 2.40 8.94
N ALA A 43 5.95 1.96 7.69
CA ALA A 43 7.15 1.29 7.21
C ALA A 43 8.38 2.21 7.28
N TYR A 44 8.23 3.49 6.93
CA TYR A 44 9.29 4.50 7.04
C TYR A 44 9.73 4.68 8.50
N LEU A 45 8.80 4.85 9.43
CA LEU A 45 9.10 4.99 10.86
C LEU A 45 9.78 3.75 11.42
N ALA A 46 9.28 2.55 11.09
CA ALA A 46 9.89 1.29 11.50
C ALA A 46 11.34 1.13 10.97
N SER A 47 11.65 1.71 9.82
CA SER A 47 12.99 1.64 9.23
C SER A 47 14.03 2.55 9.89
N LEU A 48 13.63 3.51 10.74
CA LEU A 48 14.56 4.52 11.29
C LEU A 48 15.70 3.90 12.12
N THR A 49 15.46 2.78 12.76
CA THR A 49 16.46 2.04 13.53
C THR A 49 17.14 0.92 12.74
N ALA A 50 16.69 0.66 11.51
CA ALA A 50 17.19 -0.41 10.66
C ALA A 50 18.52 -0.05 9.95
N ASN A 51 19.05 -1.01 9.20
CA ASN A 51 20.24 -0.82 8.37
C ASN A 51 19.98 0.11 7.18
N THR A 52 21.04 0.55 6.49
CA THR A 52 20.95 1.49 5.37
C THR A 52 20.09 0.99 4.22
N ALA A 53 20.16 -0.31 3.91
CA ALA A 53 19.36 -0.92 2.84
C ALA A 53 17.85 -0.85 3.16
N ALA A 54 17.45 -1.18 4.38
CA ALA A 54 16.06 -1.09 4.83
C ALA A 54 15.54 0.36 4.83
N LYS A 55 16.38 1.32 5.26
CA LYS A 55 16.05 2.76 5.18
C LYS A 55 15.84 3.22 3.75
N ARG A 56 16.70 2.80 2.82
CA ARG A 56 16.56 3.11 1.39
C ARG A 56 15.27 2.53 0.82
N ALA A 57 15.00 1.25 1.09
CA ALA A 57 13.78 0.57 0.64
C ALA A 57 12.51 1.26 1.15
N ALA A 58 12.44 1.58 2.44
CA ALA A 58 11.28 2.25 3.02
C ALA A 58 11.04 3.65 2.46
N ARG A 59 12.12 4.43 2.22
CA ARG A 59 12.02 5.75 1.59
C ARG A 59 11.60 5.66 0.12
N ALA A 60 12.15 4.71 -0.62
CA ALA A 60 11.72 4.47 -2.01
C ALA A 60 10.23 4.14 -2.08
N HIS A 61 9.76 3.26 -1.21
CA HIS A 61 8.35 2.89 -1.11
C HIS A 61 7.46 4.08 -0.76
N PHE A 62 7.87 4.90 0.20
CA PHE A 62 7.14 6.12 0.57
C PHE A 62 7.05 7.11 -0.60
N ILE A 63 8.17 7.39 -1.28
CA ILE A 63 8.20 8.31 -2.43
C ILE A 63 7.34 7.77 -3.58
N PHE A 64 7.43 6.48 -3.87
CA PHE A 64 6.66 5.82 -4.90
C PHE A 64 5.14 5.96 -4.67
N ASN A 65 4.66 5.67 -3.46
CA ASN A 65 3.24 5.80 -3.12
C ASN A 65 2.79 7.26 -3.04
N MET A 66 3.63 8.16 -2.54
CA MET A 66 3.32 9.59 -2.51
C MET A 66 3.11 10.14 -3.93
N LEU A 67 4.01 9.80 -4.86
CA LEU A 67 3.85 10.18 -6.27
C LEU A 67 2.59 9.54 -6.87
N GLY A 68 2.31 8.29 -6.54
CA GLY A 68 1.11 7.58 -6.95
C GLY A 68 -0.17 8.28 -6.50
N VAL A 69 -0.25 8.67 -5.25
CA VAL A 69 -1.41 9.38 -4.72
C VAL A 69 -1.55 10.79 -5.33
N LEU A 70 -0.44 11.51 -5.52
CA LEU A 70 -0.48 12.85 -6.09
C LEU A 70 -1.05 12.87 -7.51
N TRP A 71 -0.62 11.98 -8.40
CA TRP A 71 -1.19 11.93 -9.75
C TRP A 71 -2.64 11.42 -9.73
N MET A 72 -2.97 10.46 -8.85
CA MET A 72 -4.33 9.95 -8.71
C MET A 72 -5.29 11.05 -8.24
N LEU A 73 -4.88 11.93 -7.32
CA LEU A 73 -5.70 13.06 -6.90
C LEU A 73 -6.03 14.00 -8.07
N ALA A 74 -5.12 14.17 -9.02
CA ALA A 74 -5.37 14.99 -10.21
C ALA A 74 -6.44 14.39 -11.15
N VAL A 75 -6.55 13.07 -11.20
CA VAL A 75 -7.52 12.34 -12.03
C VAL A 75 -8.61 11.63 -11.23
N PHE A 76 -8.82 12.02 -9.99
CA PHE A 76 -9.67 11.31 -9.03
C PHE A 76 -11.09 11.07 -9.54
N PHE A 77 -11.80 12.13 -9.92
CA PHE A 77 -13.19 12.02 -10.38
C PHE A 77 -13.32 11.26 -11.72
N PRO A 78 -12.53 11.56 -12.77
CA PRO A 78 -12.55 10.75 -13.98
C PRO A 78 -12.25 9.27 -13.73
N PHE A 79 -11.33 8.97 -12.83
CA PHE A 79 -10.95 7.59 -12.52
C PHE A 79 -12.07 6.83 -11.82
N ILE A 80 -12.76 7.46 -10.86
CA ILE A 80 -13.96 6.90 -10.21
C ILE A 80 -15.02 6.55 -11.27
N SER A 81 -15.29 7.46 -12.20
CA SER A 81 -16.26 7.24 -13.28
C SER A 81 -15.89 6.07 -14.19
N VAL A 82 -14.59 5.87 -14.45
CA VAL A 82 -14.11 4.71 -15.22
C VAL A 82 -14.33 3.40 -14.45
N VAL A 83 -14.04 3.38 -13.16
CA VAL A 83 -14.27 2.20 -12.32
C VAL A 83 -15.76 1.85 -12.25
N ASP A 84 -16.60 2.84 -12.07
CA ASP A 84 -18.06 2.69 -12.05
C ASP A 84 -18.61 2.16 -13.39
N TRP A 85 -18.06 2.62 -14.49
CA TRP A 85 -18.41 2.12 -15.83
C TRP A 85 -17.94 0.68 -16.06
N LEU A 86 -16.80 0.27 -15.50
CA LEU A 86 -16.28 -1.10 -15.67
C LEU A 86 -17.01 -2.14 -14.81
N MET A 87 -17.56 -1.73 -13.67
CA MET A 87 -18.24 -2.66 -12.76
C MET A 87 -19.75 -2.69 -13.01
N PRO A 88 -20.35 -3.88 -13.08
CA PRO A 88 -21.79 -3.99 -13.11
C PRO A 88 -22.40 -3.69 -11.74
N GLY A 89 -23.48 -2.94 -11.74
CA GLY A 89 -24.22 -2.56 -10.55
C GLY A 89 -23.88 -1.17 -10.00
N PRO A 90 -24.86 -0.43 -9.52
CA PRO A 90 -24.62 0.91 -8.99
C PRO A 90 -23.90 0.83 -7.62
N PRO A 91 -22.81 1.58 -7.43
CA PRO A 91 -22.04 1.55 -6.18
C PRO A 91 -22.84 2.09 -4.97
N GLU A 92 -23.95 2.77 -5.23
CA GLU A 92 -24.83 3.36 -4.21
C GLU A 92 -26.10 2.54 -3.93
N ALA A 93 -26.24 1.37 -4.57
CA ALA A 93 -27.42 0.52 -4.38
C ALA A 93 -27.43 -0.08 -2.97
N LEU A 94 -28.27 0.46 -2.12
CA LEU A 94 -28.55 -0.11 -0.81
C LEU A 94 -29.68 -1.13 -0.92
N ILE A 95 -29.46 -2.33 -0.41
CA ILE A 95 -30.52 -3.29 -0.19
C ILE A 95 -31.31 -2.83 1.03
N VAL A 96 -32.57 -2.52 0.84
CA VAL A 96 -33.48 -2.09 1.90
C VAL A 96 -34.24 -3.32 2.41
N ASP A 97 -34.18 -3.55 3.71
CA ASP A 97 -34.96 -4.60 4.35
C ASP A 97 -36.49 -4.32 4.26
N GLY A 98 -37.31 -5.31 4.57
CA GLY A 98 -38.77 -5.15 4.60
C GLY A 98 -39.30 -4.12 5.60
N GLN A 99 -38.41 -3.50 6.40
CA GLN A 99 -38.71 -2.43 7.37
C GLN A 99 -38.18 -1.05 6.93
N GLY A 100 -37.63 -0.95 5.70
CA GLY A 100 -37.14 0.30 5.16
C GLY A 100 -35.74 0.72 5.69
N ARG A 101 -35.00 -0.22 6.30
CA ARG A 101 -33.61 0.01 6.73
C ARG A 101 -32.64 -0.36 5.63
N ALA A 102 -31.68 0.50 5.36
CA ALA A 102 -30.56 0.20 4.50
C ALA A 102 -29.67 -0.85 5.18
N ASP A 103 -29.72 -2.09 4.72
CA ASP A 103 -29.06 -3.21 5.40
C ASP A 103 -27.70 -3.53 4.82
N ALA A 104 -27.52 -3.38 3.50
CA ALA A 104 -26.25 -3.72 2.85
C ALA A 104 -26.09 -3.05 1.49
N ASN A 105 -24.86 -2.77 1.12
CA ASN A 105 -24.45 -2.44 -0.24
C ASN A 105 -23.46 -3.50 -0.73
N PRO A 106 -23.92 -4.53 -1.48
CA PRO A 106 -23.06 -5.63 -1.90
C PRO A 106 -22.06 -5.24 -2.99
N ASP A 107 -22.35 -4.19 -3.77
CA ASP A 107 -21.57 -3.82 -4.95
C ASP A 107 -20.41 -2.88 -4.63
N LEU A 108 -20.55 -2.02 -3.63
CA LEU A 108 -19.52 -1.07 -3.25
C LEU A 108 -18.17 -1.72 -2.87
N PRO A 109 -18.10 -2.81 -2.10
CA PRO A 109 -16.83 -3.49 -1.83
C PRO A 109 -16.11 -4.00 -3.09
N ASN A 110 -16.87 -4.37 -4.12
CA ASN A 110 -16.30 -4.81 -5.40
C ASN A 110 -15.72 -3.63 -6.18
N HIS A 111 -16.41 -2.48 -6.21
CA HIS A 111 -15.90 -1.23 -6.77
C HIS A 111 -14.61 -0.78 -6.07
N MET A 112 -14.54 -0.87 -4.73
CA MET A 112 -13.35 -0.57 -3.95
C MET A 112 -12.17 -1.48 -4.33
N ALA A 113 -12.42 -2.79 -4.45
CA ALA A 113 -11.39 -3.75 -4.82
C ALA A 113 -10.84 -3.49 -6.24
N LEU A 114 -11.72 -3.19 -7.20
CA LEU A 114 -11.32 -2.84 -8.56
C LEU A 114 -10.55 -1.52 -8.59
N TYR A 115 -11.04 -0.49 -7.89
CA TYR A 115 -10.36 0.80 -7.77
C TYR A 115 -8.93 0.61 -7.23
N HIS A 116 -8.77 -0.12 -6.13
CA HIS A 116 -7.47 -0.38 -5.52
C HIS A 116 -6.52 -1.14 -6.47
N THR A 117 -7.03 -2.17 -7.14
CA THR A 117 -6.24 -2.97 -8.10
C THR A 117 -5.78 -2.13 -9.29
N LEU A 118 -6.70 -1.39 -9.91
CA LEU A 118 -6.40 -0.53 -11.06
C LEU A 118 -5.45 0.60 -10.69
N PHE A 119 -5.68 1.24 -9.54
CA PHE A 119 -4.78 2.28 -9.03
C PHE A 119 -3.34 1.76 -8.89
N ASN A 120 -3.14 0.63 -8.21
CA ASN A 120 -1.80 0.08 -8.02
C ASN A 120 -1.17 -0.38 -9.34
N LEU A 121 -1.94 -1.01 -10.23
CA LEU A 121 -1.46 -1.44 -11.54
C LEU A 121 -1.00 -0.24 -12.38
N LEU A 122 -1.84 0.79 -12.47
CA LEU A 122 -1.51 2.02 -13.22
C LEU A 122 -0.32 2.76 -12.58
N ASN A 123 -0.26 2.80 -11.25
CA ASN A 123 0.86 3.40 -10.54
C ASN A 123 2.18 2.70 -10.89
N ILE A 124 2.21 1.37 -10.93
CA ILE A 124 3.38 0.61 -11.35
C ILE A 124 3.73 0.93 -12.80
N LEU A 125 2.76 0.90 -13.71
CA LEU A 125 2.99 1.15 -15.14
C LEU A 125 3.53 2.56 -15.40
N LEU A 126 3.00 3.57 -14.70
CA LEU A 126 3.45 4.97 -14.85
C LEU A 126 4.83 5.20 -14.24
N LEU A 127 5.12 4.60 -13.09
CA LEU A 127 6.33 4.91 -12.34
C LEU A 127 7.49 3.95 -12.62
N ILE A 128 7.29 2.85 -13.35
CA ILE A 128 8.36 1.87 -13.65
C ILE A 128 9.55 2.53 -14.37
N GLY A 129 9.29 3.47 -15.27
CA GLY A 129 10.33 4.25 -15.95
C GLY A 129 11.09 5.23 -15.06
N PHE A 130 10.52 5.59 -13.90
CA PHE A 130 11.11 6.53 -12.94
C PHE A 130 11.87 5.83 -11.81
N VAL A 131 11.79 4.51 -11.71
CA VAL A 131 12.47 3.72 -10.66
C VAL A 131 13.96 4.05 -10.54
N PRO A 132 14.76 4.17 -11.63
CA PRO A 132 16.17 4.53 -11.52
C PRO A 132 16.39 5.92 -10.89
N LYS A 133 15.51 6.89 -11.21
CA LYS A 133 15.59 8.25 -10.65
C LYS A 133 15.22 8.26 -9.16
N ILE A 134 14.21 7.48 -8.77
CA ILE A 134 13.81 7.31 -7.38
C ILE A 134 14.95 6.65 -6.59
N ALA A 135 15.61 5.64 -7.15
CA ALA A 135 16.76 4.98 -6.54
C ALA A 135 17.91 5.97 -6.29
N GLN A 136 18.30 6.75 -7.31
CA GLN A 136 19.34 7.78 -7.19
C GLN A 136 18.99 8.83 -6.12
N LEU A 137 17.74 9.29 -6.09
CA LEU A 137 17.26 10.24 -5.08
C LEU A 137 17.37 9.64 -3.68
N VAL A 138 16.97 8.40 -3.51
CA VAL A 138 17.03 7.71 -2.21
C VAL A 138 18.47 7.46 -1.76
N GLU A 139 19.39 7.12 -2.67
CA GLU A 139 20.81 6.97 -2.38
C GLU A 139 21.44 8.30 -1.96
N TRP A 140 21.03 9.39 -2.58
CA TRP A 140 21.47 10.73 -2.17
C TRP A 140 20.93 11.11 -0.79
N LEU A 141 19.67 10.78 -0.48
CA LEU A 141 19.05 11.05 0.82
C LEU A 141 19.60 10.17 1.95
N VAL A 142 20.02 8.93 1.63
CA VAL A 142 20.51 7.95 2.61
C VAL A 142 21.92 7.55 2.23
N LYS A 143 22.88 8.35 2.67
CA LYS A 143 24.32 8.02 2.50
C LYS A 143 24.69 6.80 3.33
N GLU A 144 25.49 5.91 2.76
CA GLU A 144 26.10 4.83 3.53
C GLU A 144 27.05 5.43 4.55
N LYS A 145 26.89 5.03 5.81
CA LYS A 145 27.96 5.23 6.77
C LYS A 145 29.07 4.24 6.37
N PRO A 146 30.32 4.67 6.25
CA PRO A 146 31.40 3.72 6.04
C PRO A 146 31.34 2.70 7.18
N THR A 147 30.99 1.47 6.84
CA THR A 147 30.99 0.38 7.81
C THR A 147 32.46 0.16 8.19
N THR A 148 32.83 0.64 9.36
CA THR A 148 34.14 0.32 9.96
C THR A 148 34.26 -1.20 9.90
N ALA A 149 35.21 -1.65 9.08
CA ALA A 149 35.74 -2.98 8.94
C ALA A 149 34.87 -4.10 9.55
N TYR A 150 34.27 -4.92 8.71
CA TYR A 150 33.88 -6.26 9.08
C TYR A 150 35.05 -6.92 9.80
N LEU A 151 34.95 -7.06 11.13
CA LEU A 151 35.87 -7.88 11.87
C LEU A 151 35.82 -9.29 11.26
N PRO A 152 36.93 -9.90 10.92
CA PRO A 152 36.97 -11.23 10.29
C PRO A 152 36.32 -12.34 11.14
N THR A 153 35.97 -12.04 12.37
CA THR A 153 35.28 -12.93 13.32
C THR A 153 33.89 -13.38 12.85
N PHE A 154 33.19 -12.59 12.03
CA PHE A 154 31.86 -12.98 11.54
C PHE A 154 31.88 -14.01 10.40
N ARG A 155 32.98 -14.14 9.68
CA ARG A 155 33.13 -15.19 8.63
C ARG A 155 33.20 -16.60 9.22
N TYR A 156 33.63 -16.72 10.47
CA TYR A 156 33.69 -18.03 11.15
C TYR A 156 32.34 -18.48 11.69
N LEU A 157 31.45 -17.55 12.04
CA LEU A 157 30.11 -17.89 12.51
C LEU A 157 29.17 -18.32 11.40
N ASP A 158 29.31 -17.78 10.19
CA ASP A 158 28.50 -18.18 9.02
C ASP A 158 28.84 -19.60 8.55
N THR A 159 30.14 -19.98 8.62
CA THR A 159 30.57 -21.35 8.30
C THR A 159 30.18 -22.38 9.37
N MET A 160 30.13 -21.99 10.64
CA MET A 160 29.64 -22.88 11.71
C MET A 160 28.12 -23.03 11.71
N SER A 161 27.36 -22.00 11.34
CA SER A 161 25.91 -22.08 11.22
C SER A 161 25.48 -22.98 10.06
N CYS A 162 26.23 -23.03 8.97
CA CYS A 162 25.99 -23.98 7.87
C CYS A 162 26.25 -25.44 8.27
N CYS A 163 27.24 -25.72 9.15
CA CYS A 163 27.51 -27.08 9.62
C CYS A 163 26.47 -27.59 10.64
N LEU A 164 25.83 -26.70 11.41
CA LEU A 164 24.82 -27.11 12.42
C LEU A 164 23.43 -27.36 11.84
N LEU A 165 23.16 -26.91 10.61
CA LEU A 165 21.88 -27.16 9.91
C LEU A 165 21.86 -28.47 9.10
N TYR A 166 22.98 -29.20 9.02
CA TYR A 166 23.10 -30.46 8.27
C TYR A 166 23.40 -31.70 9.15
N THR A 167 23.28 -31.60 10.47
CA THR A 167 23.28 -32.74 11.39
C THR A 167 21.95 -32.82 12.11
#